data_dc80f8411ddd444d7b0fa02a079db742
#
_entry.id   dc80f8411ddd444d7b0fa02a079db742
#
_cell.length_a   1.000
_cell.length_b   1.000
_cell.length_c   1.000
_cell.angle_alpha   90.00
_cell.angle_beta   90.00
_cell.angle_gamma   90.00
#
_symmetry.space_group_name_H-M   'P 1'
#
loop_
_entity.id
_entity.type
_entity.pdbx_description
1 polymer ?
#
loop_
_entity_poly.entity_id
_entity_poly.type
_entity_poly.pdbx_seq_one_letter_code
_entity_poly.pdbx_strand_id
1 'polypeptide(L)'
;MLNTTTNPFKPSAGHLPPVLIGRDLVLDDFREGLDNGSGAPGRLMRITGARGIGKTVILTEFRNIAERRGWQTISETASAGMAQRLLSRLQPQKGSFSFSFEPSVSISNVGGSLGGVHYERASIPLTLREAMSARLDTLEKRNVGLLVTIDEAQAADRADMVAIATAVQHLISEDRNLSLVFAGLPSMSSKWLNDNVMTFLRRAQPERLGDIPLGEVSNAFVDTFHSSGIILKGEPLRIATQATAGYPFMIQLVGYHIWRVVRRNHDLWRYCCFCGWWFVVELLRQ
;
A
#
# COMPACT_ATOMS: atom_id res chain seq x y z
N MET A 1 -8.29 -15.26 29.73
CA MET A 1 -7.93 -16.37 28.80
C MET A 1 -8.41 -15.98 27.41
N LEU A 2 -7.55 -15.48 26.54
CA LEU A 2 -7.89 -15.21 25.14
C LEU A 2 -7.86 -16.56 24.38
N ASN A 3 -9.07 -17.08 24.16
CA ASN A 3 -9.25 -18.33 23.45
C ASN A 3 -9.19 -18.09 21.94
N THR A 4 -8.00 -17.76 21.40
CA THR A 4 -7.83 -17.59 19.95
C THR A 4 -7.83 -18.96 19.29
N THR A 5 -8.99 -19.38 18.82
CA THR A 5 -9.18 -20.62 18.05
C THR A 5 -8.62 -20.52 16.62
N THR A 6 -8.33 -19.32 16.14
CA THR A 6 -7.83 -19.03 14.79
C THR A 6 -6.32 -18.88 14.76
N ASN A 7 -5.68 -19.48 13.74
CA ASN A 7 -4.26 -19.32 13.50
C ASN A 7 -3.93 -17.86 13.17
N PRO A 8 -3.05 -17.19 13.92
CA PRO A 8 -2.67 -15.81 13.66
C PRO A 8 -1.83 -15.65 12.38
N PHE A 9 -1.08 -16.65 11.99
CA PHE A 9 -0.26 -16.62 10.80
C PHE A 9 -1.09 -16.83 9.53
N LYS A 10 -0.86 -16.03 8.50
CA LYS A 10 -1.63 -16.02 7.24
C LYS A 10 -0.69 -16.09 6.03
N PRO A 11 -0.19 -17.28 5.65
CA PRO A 11 0.75 -17.43 4.54
C PRO A 11 0.05 -17.36 3.17
N SER A 12 -0.84 -16.40 2.98
CA SER A 12 -1.53 -16.18 1.71
C SER A 12 -1.17 -14.82 1.14
N ALA A 13 -1.06 -14.74 -0.19
CA ALA A 13 -0.72 -13.50 -0.87
C ALA A 13 -1.77 -12.40 -0.58
N GLY A 14 -1.31 -11.18 -0.30
CA GLY A 14 -2.17 -10.01 -0.13
C GLY A 14 -2.84 -9.86 1.24
N HIS A 15 -2.69 -10.83 2.15
CA HIS A 15 -3.16 -10.67 3.53
C HIS A 15 -2.15 -9.92 4.39
N LEU A 16 -2.65 -8.94 5.17
CA LEU A 16 -1.85 -8.29 6.21
C LEU A 16 -1.49 -9.32 7.29
N PRO A 17 -0.21 -9.48 7.61
CA PRO A 17 0.18 -10.26 8.76
C PRO A 17 -0.29 -9.56 10.04
N PRO A 18 -0.52 -10.28 11.15
CA PRO A 18 -0.95 -9.68 12.41
C PRO A 18 0.08 -8.68 12.96
N VAL A 19 1.34 -8.83 12.61
CA VAL A 19 2.44 -7.92 12.99
C VAL A 19 3.32 -7.70 11.77
N LEU A 20 3.55 -6.42 11.44
CA LEU A 20 4.54 -5.99 10.45
C LEU A 20 5.91 -5.88 11.13
N ILE A 21 6.70 -6.93 11.00
CA ILE A 21 8.00 -7.04 11.65
C ILE A 21 9.04 -6.27 10.83
N GLY A 22 9.90 -5.50 11.49
CA GLY A 22 11.07 -4.86 10.89
C GLY A 22 10.74 -3.82 9.82
N ARG A 23 9.61 -3.15 9.94
CA ARG A 23 9.15 -2.13 8.99
C ARG A 23 8.82 -0.79 9.68
N ASP A 24 9.12 -0.67 10.97
CA ASP A 24 8.73 0.49 11.76
C ASP A 24 9.29 1.79 11.20
N LEU A 25 10.57 1.82 10.81
CA LEU A 25 11.22 3.00 10.24
C LEU A 25 10.50 3.50 8.97
N VAL A 26 10.19 2.60 8.06
CA VAL A 26 9.47 2.94 6.80
C VAL A 26 8.07 3.45 7.09
N LEU A 27 7.40 2.88 8.10
CA LEU A 27 6.09 3.32 8.53
C LEU A 27 6.15 4.67 9.23
N ASP A 28 7.18 4.92 10.03
CA ASP A 28 7.39 6.19 10.73
C ASP A 28 7.72 7.32 9.75
N ASP A 29 8.59 7.09 8.78
CA ASP A 29 8.88 8.03 7.69
C ASP A 29 7.61 8.46 6.95
N PHE A 30 6.73 7.50 6.67
CA PHE A 30 5.45 7.80 6.02
C PHE A 30 4.52 8.59 6.96
N ARG A 31 4.42 8.22 8.23
CA ARG A 31 3.62 8.96 9.24
C ARG A 31 4.10 10.40 9.36
N GLU A 32 5.41 10.58 9.52
CA GLU A 32 6.05 11.88 9.59
C GLU A 32 5.80 12.70 8.32
N GLY A 33 5.88 12.09 7.14
CA GLY A 33 5.55 12.72 5.88
C GLY A 33 4.13 13.26 5.83
N LEU A 34 3.14 12.52 6.36
CA LEU A 34 1.75 13.00 6.43
C LEU A 34 1.60 14.16 7.44
N ASP A 35 2.30 14.09 8.56
CA ASP A 35 2.19 15.05 9.66
C ASP A 35 2.93 16.37 9.35
N ASN A 36 4.06 16.33 8.62
CA ASN A 36 4.88 17.50 8.27
C ASN A 36 4.36 18.32 7.06
N GLY A 37 3.33 17.88 6.38
CA GLY A 37 2.67 18.65 5.32
C GLY A 37 3.30 18.50 3.93
N SER A 38 2.91 19.39 3.02
CA SER A 38 3.38 19.40 1.63
C SER A 38 4.90 19.56 1.56
N GLY A 39 5.54 18.85 0.62
CA GLY A 39 6.99 18.87 0.45
C GLY A 39 7.78 17.93 1.38
N ALA A 40 7.16 17.30 2.39
CA ALA A 40 7.84 16.34 3.24
C ALA A 40 8.24 15.07 2.46
N PRO A 41 9.47 14.53 2.64
CA PRO A 41 9.97 13.38 1.86
C PRO A 41 9.03 12.16 1.89
N GLY A 42 8.48 11.80 3.04
CA GLY A 42 7.56 10.68 3.21
C GLY A 42 6.23 10.77 2.44
N ARG A 43 5.93 11.92 1.78
CA ARG A 43 4.76 12.07 0.91
C ARG A 43 4.98 11.59 -0.52
N LEU A 44 6.21 11.48 -0.95
CA LEU A 44 6.57 10.93 -2.25
C LEU A 44 7.59 9.82 -2.01
N MET A 45 7.15 8.57 -2.05
CA MET A 45 8.00 7.42 -1.71
C MET A 45 8.04 6.39 -2.83
N ARG A 46 9.20 5.74 -2.94
CA ARG A 46 9.45 4.64 -3.85
C ARG A 46 9.89 3.41 -3.08
N ILE A 47 9.05 2.39 -3.05
CA ILE A 47 9.30 1.13 -2.35
C ILE A 47 9.86 0.11 -3.34
N THR A 48 11.05 -0.43 -3.08
CA THR A 48 11.65 -1.47 -3.92
C THR A 48 11.99 -2.71 -3.09
N GLY A 49 11.97 -3.87 -3.73
CA GLY A 49 12.32 -5.13 -3.09
C GLY A 49 11.96 -6.34 -3.94
N ALA A 50 12.50 -7.50 -3.57
CA ALA A 50 12.23 -8.76 -4.22
C ALA A 50 10.72 -9.12 -4.19
N ARG A 51 10.30 -10.11 -4.97
CA ARG A 51 8.94 -10.66 -4.85
C ARG A 51 8.76 -11.28 -3.47
N GLY A 52 7.57 -11.19 -2.90
CA GLY A 52 7.27 -11.77 -1.58
C GLY A 52 7.88 -11.05 -0.37
N ILE A 53 8.63 -9.95 -0.55
CA ILE A 53 9.27 -9.19 0.55
C ILE A 53 8.28 -8.31 1.33
N GLY A 54 7.00 -8.28 0.93
CA GLY A 54 5.96 -7.53 1.65
C GLY A 54 5.63 -6.15 1.10
N LYS A 55 5.96 -5.82 -0.16
CA LYS A 55 5.64 -4.51 -0.78
C LYS A 55 4.15 -4.17 -0.72
N THR A 56 3.29 -5.07 -1.19
CA THR A 56 1.83 -4.91 -1.16
C THR A 56 1.30 -4.72 0.27
N VAL A 57 1.92 -5.41 1.23
CA VAL A 57 1.57 -5.31 2.66
C VAL A 57 1.89 -3.92 3.20
N ILE A 58 3.07 -3.38 2.88
CA ILE A 58 3.46 -2.01 3.26
C ILE A 58 2.52 -0.98 2.63
N LEU A 59 2.21 -1.09 1.34
CA LEU A 59 1.25 -0.19 0.68
C LEU A 59 -0.13 -0.23 1.36
N THR A 60 -0.57 -1.42 1.79
CA THR A 60 -1.83 -1.58 2.52
C THR A 60 -1.77 -0.89 3.88
N GLU A 61 -0.64 -1.01 4.61
CA GLU A 61 -0.51 -0.34 5.90
C GLU A 61 -0.39 1.18 5.76
N PHE A 62 0.29 1.70 4.74
CA PHE A 62 0.28 3.14 4.43
C PHE A 62 -1.14 3.64 4.20
N ARG A 63 -1.96 2.87 3.46
CA ARG A 63 -3.37 3.20 3.28
C ARG A 63 -4.12 3.22 4.61
N ASN A 64 -3.96 2.20 5.46
CA ASN A 64 -4.59 2.16 6.78
C ASN A 64 -4.17 3.35 7.66
N ILE A 65 -2.89 3.75 7.62
CA ILE A 65 -2.37 4.91 8.33
C ILE A 65 -3.04 6.20 7.84
N ALA A 66 -3.15 6.38 6.52
CA ALA A 66 -3.78 7.55 5.91
C ALA A 66 -5.28 7.61 6.21
N GLU A 67 -5.99 6.48 6.09
CA GLU A 67 -7.43 6.38 6.39
C GLU A 67 -7.75 6.67 7.86
N ARG A 68 -6.91 6.20 8.79
CA ARG A 68 -7.03 6.57 10.22
C ARG A 68 -6.88 8.07 10.47
N ARG A 69 -6.19 8.80 9.58
CA ARG A 69 -6.08 10.26 9.59
C ARG A 69 -7.19 10.97 8.78
N GLY A 70 -8.17 10.21 8.28
CA GLY A 70 -9.28 10.74 7.47
C GLY A 70 -8.93 11.00 6.01
N TRP A 71 -7.71 10.67 5.56
CA TRP A 71 -7.31 10.82 4.17
C TRP A 71 -8.11 9.91 3.26
N GLN A 72 -8.37 10.39 2.06
CA GLN A 72 -8.87 9.51 1.00
C GLN A 72 -7.70 8.71 0.41
N THR A 73 -7.94 7.45 0.13
CA THR A 73 -6.94 6.57 -0.48
C THR A 73 -7.43 5.99 -1.81
N ILE A 74 -6.54 5.97 -2.80
CA ILE A 74 -6.77 5.28 -4.08
C ILE A 74 -5.59 4.36 -4.32
N SER A 75 -5.87 3.07 -4.52
CA SER A 75 -4.86 2.05 -4.76
C SER A 75 -5.04 1.45 -6.14
N GLU A 76 -3.97 1.38 -6.92
CA GLU A 76 -3.94 0.75 -8.22
C GLU A 76 -2.81 -0.28 -8.30
N THR A 77 -3.05 -1.33 -9.08
CA THR A 77 -1.99 -2.21 -9.56
C THR A 77 -1.65 -1.79 -10.98
N ALA A 78 -0.36 -1.62 -11.23
CA ALA A 78 0.13 -1.13 -12.51
C ALA A 78 -0.21 -2.09 -13.65
N SER A 79 -0.88 -1.57 -14.65
CA SER A 79 -1.22 -2.24 -15.92
C SER A 79 -1.66 -1.18 -16.93
N ALA A 80 -1.79 -1.55 -18.19
CA ALA A 80 -2.26 -0.64 -19.25
C ALA A 80 -3.58 0.06 -18.85
N GLY A 81 -3.67 1.36 -19.12
CA GLY A 81 -4.83 2.20 -18.82
C GLY A 81 -4.99 2.55 -17.33
N MET A 82 -3.93 2.43 -16.54
CA MET A 82 -3.96 2.76 -15.10
C MET A 82 -4.36 4.23 -14.85
N ALA A 83 -3.84 5.17 -15.64
CA ALA A 83 -4.19 6.58 -15.51
C ALA A 83 -5.69 6.83 -15.72
N GLN A 84 -6.31 6.13 -16.67
CA GLN A 84 -7.74 6.21 -16.93
C GLN A 84 -8.56 5.62 -15.78
N ARG A 85 -8.12 4.51 -15.18
CA ARG A 85 -8.78 3.95 -13.99
C ARG A 85 -8.69 4.89 -12.79
N LEU A 86 -7.53 5.51 -12.57
CA LEU A 86 -7.38 6.56 -11.55
C LEU A 86 -8.35 7.71 -11.79
N LEU A 87 -8.43 8.20 -13.03
CA LEU A 87 -9.36 9.26 -13.42
C LEU A 87 -10.81 8.89 -13.09
N SER A 88 -11.24 7.67 -13.42
CA SER A 88 -12.61 7.22 -13.16
C SER A 88 -12.95 7.13 -11.67
N ARG A 89 -11.97 6.80 -10.81
CA ARG A 89 -12.15 6.75 -9.35
C ARG A 89 -12.17 8.13 -8.69
N LEU A 90 -11.59 9.12 -9.34
CA LEU A 90 -11.58 10.51 -8.86
C LEU A 90 -12.89 11.23 -9.20
N GLN A 91 -13.59 10.81 -10.26
CA GLN A 91 -14.86 11.39 -10.65
C GLN A 91 -15.94 11.08 -9.60
N PRO A 92 -16.84 12.03 -9.27
CA PRO A 92 -17.98 11.75 -8.40
C PRO A 92 -18.84 10.67 -9.05
N GLN A 93 -19.13 9.60 -8.33
CA GLN A 93 -20.07 8.58 -8.80
C GLN A 93 -21.42 9.26 -9.08
N LYS A 94 -21.96 9.06 -10.28
CA LYS A 94 -23.30 9.50 -10.64
C LYS A 94 -24.32 8.85 -9.70
N GLY A 95 -24.69 9.56 -8.63
CA GLY A 95 -25.66 9.05 -7.64
C GLY A 95 -25.63 9.74 -6.28
N SER A 96 -24.64 10.57 -5.99
CA SER A 96 -24.59 11.31 -4.73
C SER A 96 -23.93 12.66 -4.95
N PHE A 97 -24.76 13.71 -5.01
CA PHE A 97 -24.47 15.11 -5.23
C PHE A 97 -24.39 15.57 -6.70
N SER A 98 -25.53 16.08 -7.18
CA SER A 98 -25.57 17.01 -8.30
C SER A 98 -24.90 18.34 -7.90
N PHE A 99 -23.64 18.50 -8.24
CA PHE A 99 -23.02 19.82 -8.29
C PHE A 99 -23.46 20.46 -9.60
N SER A 100 -24.50 21.29 -9.55
CA SER A 100 -24.82 22.24 -10.59
C SER A 100 -23.73 23.31 -10.57
N PHE A 101 -22.73 23.16 -11.43
CA PHE A 101 -21.86 24.27 -11.77
C PHE A 101 -22.64 25.11 -12.77
N GLU A 102 -23.34 26.14 -12.28
CA GLU A 102 -23.89 27.20 -13.10
C GLU A 102 -22.74 28.18 -13.42
N PRO A 103 -22.23 28.24 -14.64
CA PRO A 103 -21.49 29.40 -15.04
C PRO A 103 -22.53 30.52 -15.30
N SER A 104 -22.62 31.48 -14.37
CA SER A 104 -23.37 32.72 -14.59
C SER A 104 -22.71 33.52 -15.69
N VAL A 105 -23.10 33.30 -16.93
CA VAL A 105 -22.89 34.21 -18.02
C VAL A 105 -24.20 34.92 -18.27
N SER A 106 -24.30 36.15 -17.76
CA SER A 106 -25.35 37.08 -18.10
C SER A 106 -25.16 37.46 -19.58
N ILE A 107 -25.98 36.95 -20.47
CA ILE A 107 -26.18 37.51 -21.80
C ILE A 107 -27.57 38.11 -21.84
N SER A 108 -27.63 39.43 -21.81
CA SER A 108 -28.81 40.22 -22.02
C SER A 108 -29.42 39.98 -23.41
N ASN A 109 -30.73 39.84 -23.42
CA ASN A 109 -31.70 39.85 -24.47
C ASN A 109 -31.26 40.29 -25.88
N VAL A 110 -31.47 39.42 -26.84
CA VAL A 110 -32.15 39.77 -28.12
C VAL A 110 -33.00 38.56 -28.54
N GLY A 111 -34.30 38.77 -28.76
CA GLY A 111 -35.24 37.75 -29.16
C GLY A 111 -35.05 37.29 -30.62
N GLY A 112 -35.34 36.02 -30.87
CA GLY A 112 -35.34 35.39 -32.16
C GLY A 112 -35.56 33.89 -32.02
N SER A 113 -36.82 33.46 -32.18
CA SER A 113 -37.22 32.05 -32.32
C SER A 113 -36.63 31.48 -33.60
N LEU A 114 -35.87 30.37 -33.47
CA LEU A 114 -35.70 29.34 -34.51
C LEU A 114 -34.95 28.09 -33.98
N GLY A 115 -35.59 26.96 -34.02
CA GLY A 115 -34.98 25.63 -34.16
C GLY A 115 -34.12 25.14 -32.97
N GLY A 116 -34.67 24.24 -32.17
CA GLY A 116 -33.90 23.53 -31.15
C GLY A 116 -32.76 22.71 -31.75
N VAL A 117 -31.59 23.25 -31.76
CA VAL A 117 -30.35 22.47 -31.87
C VAL A 117 -29.93 22.11 -30.45
N HIS A 118 -30.20 20.87 -30.07
CA HIS A 118 -29.55 20.29 -28.92
C HIS A 118 -28.04 20.26 -29.19
N TYR A 119 -27.31 21.30 -28.80
CA TYR A 119 -25.87 21.21 -28.62
C TYR A 119 -25.66 20.26 -27.44
N GLU A 120 -25.46 18.98 -27.68
CA GLU A 120 -24.70 18.15 -26.78
C GLU A 120 -23.34 18.83 -26.63
N ARG A 121 -23.18 19.56 -25.53
CA ARG A 121 -21.87 20.05 -25.11
C ARG A 121 -20.98 18.82 -24.99
N ALA A 122 -20.12 18.59 -25.97
CA ALA A 122 -19.02 17.66 -25.87
C ALA A 122 -18.25 18.06 -24.61
N SER A 123 -18.45 17.31 -23.53
CA SER A 123 -17.71 17.51 -22.28
C SER A 123 -16.24 17.29 -22.60
N ILE A 124 -15.44 18.35 -22.55
CA ILE A 124 -13.99 18.25 -22.68
C ILE A 124 -13.55 17.18 -21.66
N PRO A 125 -12.84 16.12 -22.09
CA PRO A 125 -12.43 15.07 -21.17
C PRO A 125 -11.55 15.67 -20.08
N LEU A 126 -11.94 15.49 -18.82
CA LEU A 126 -11.21 15.97 -17.66
C LEU A 126 -9.81 15.34 -17.66
N THR A 127 -8.79 16.16 -17.51
CA THR A 127 -7.42 15.63 -17.32
C THR A 127 -7.27 15.02 -15.92
N LEU A 128 -6.32 14.10 -15.77
CA LEU A 128 -6.03 13.48 -14.46
C LEU A 128 -5.69 14.56 -13.39
N ARG A 129 -4.92 15.60 -13.77
CA ARG A 129 -4.59 16.74 -12.88
C ARG A 129 -5.84 17.47 -12.41
N GLU A 130 -6.75 17.81 -13.31
CA GLU A 130 -7.99 18.53 -12.98
C GLU A 130 -8.88 17.69 -12.07
N ALA A 131 -9.01 16.39 -12.33
CA ALA A 131 -9.77 15.47 -11.48
C ALA A 131 -9.18 15.35 -10.07
N MET A 132 -7.86 15.23 -9.96
CA MET A 132 -7.16 15.22 -8.67
C MET A 132 -7.32 16.56 -7.93
N SER A 133 -7.16 17.69 -8.62
CA SER A 133 -7.32 19.03 -8.04
C SER A 133 -8.73 19.23 -7.50
N ALA A 134 -9.76 18.94 -8.27
CA ALA A 134 -11.15 19.05 -7.84
C ALA A 134 -11.46 18.16 -6.61
N ARG A 135 -10.82 16.98 -6.54
CA ARG A 135 -10.96 16.11 -5.38
C ARG A 135 -10.27 16.68 -4.16
N LEU A 136 -9.07 17.20 -4.31
CA LEU A 136 -8.30 17.87 -3.25
C LEU A 136 -9.02 19.10 -2.71
N ASP A 137 -9.67 19.90 -3.56
CA ASP A 137 -10.49 21.05 -3.13
C ASP A 137 -11.57 20.67 -2.11
N THR A 138 -12.09 19.45 -2.23
CA THR A 138 -13.11 18.93 -1.29
C THR A 138 -12.47 18.40 0.00
N LEU A 139 -11.33 17.72 -0.12
CA LEU A 139 -10.62 17.10 1.01
C LEU A 139 -9.96 18.14 1.91
N GLU A 140 -9.31 19.13 1.33
CA GLU A 140 -8.58 20.17 2.04
C GLU A 140 -9.48 21.08 2.88
N LYS A 141 -10.77 21.22 2.52
CA LYS A 141 -11.79 21.87 3.38
C LYS A 141 -11.96 21.15 4.72
N ARG A 142 -11.59 19.89 4.79
CA ARG A 142 -11.61 19.06 6.00
C ARG A 142 -10.23 18.88 6.61
N ASN A 143 -9.22 19.59 6.09
CA ASN A 143 -7.82 19.45 6.47
C ASN A 143 -7.26 18.02 6.30
N VAL A 144 -7.73 17.30 5.28
CA VAL A 144 -7.24 15.96 4.91
C VAL A 144 -6.76 15.94 3.47
N GLY A 145 -6.03 14.91 3.08
CA GLY A 145 -5.42 14.80 1.76
C GLY A 145 -5.84 13.55 0.99
N LEU A 146 -5.17 13.36 -0.14
CA LEU A 146 -5.32 12.23 -1.05
C LEU A 146 -4.02 11.41 -1.07
N LEU A 147 -4.11 10.12 -0.74
CA LEU A 147 -3.03 9.16 -0.95
C LEU A 147 -3.31 8.34 -2.21
N VAL A 148 -2.36 8.31 -3.12
CA VAL A 148 -2.34 7.39 -4.26
C VAL A 148 -1.25 6.37 -4.05
N THR A 149 -1.59 5.09 -4.11
CA THR A 149 -0.61 3.99 -4.06
C THR A 149 -0.64 3.19 -5.36
N ILE A 150 0.54 2.85 -5.88
CA ILE A 150 0.70 2.06 -7.11
C ILE A 150 1.56 0.85 -6.78
N ASP A 151 0.99 -0.35 -6.92
CA ASP A 151 1.74 -1.61 -6.78
C ASP A 151 2.21 -2.12 -8.14
N GLU A 152 3.25 -2.96 -8.13
CA GLU A 152 3.87 -3.56 -9.32
C GLU A 152 4.24 -2.52 -10.40
N ALA A 153 4.72 -1.34 -9.99
CA ALA A 153 4.96 -0.20 -10.87
C ALA A 153 5.84 -0.51 -12.09
N GLN A 154 6.69 -1.55 -12.06
CA GLN A 154 7.46 -1.99 -13.22
C GLN A 154 6.59 -2.49 -14.39
N ALA A 155 5.33 -2.85 -14.12
CA ALA A 155 4.37 -3.30 -15.14
C ALA A 155 3.57 -2.16 -15.77
N ALA A 156 3.73 -0.92 -15.29
CA ALA A 156 3.03 0.23 -15.82
C ALA A 156 3.51 0.59 -17.24
N ASP A 157 2.59 1.07 -18.04
CA ASP A 157 2.91 1.72 -19.30
C ASP A 157 3.58 3.08 -19.04
N ARG A 158 4.54 3.44 -19.93
CA ARG A 158 5.25 4.71 -19.83
C ARG A 158 4.29 5.90 -19.86
N ALA A 159 3.31 5.89 -20.76
CA ALA A 159 2.35 6.98 -20.91
C ALA A 159 1.53 7.21 -19.62
N ASP A 160 1.06 6.13 -18.99
CA ASP A 160 0.32 6.18 -17.73
C ASP A 160 1.17 6.79 -16.61
N MET A 161 2.42 6.31 -16.46
CA MET A 161 3.32 6.83 -15.41
C MET A 161 3.70 8.29 -15.65
N VAL A 162 3.91 8.70 -16.90
CA VAL A 162 4.15 10.11 -17.25
C VAL A 162 2.96 10.99 -16.89
N ALA A 163 1.74 10.56 -17.22
CA ALA A 163 0.53 11.31 -16.90
C ALA A 163 0.36 11.48 -15.38
N ILE A 164 0.58 10.42 -14.61
CA ILE A 164 0.48 10.44 -13.14
C ILE A 164 1.60 11.31 -12.55
N ALA A 165 2.85 11.11 -12.97
CA ALA A 165 3.99 11.87 -12.47
C ALA A 165 3.84 13.37 -12.73
N THR A 166 3.38 13.74 -13.93
CA THR A 166 3.13 15.14 -14.30
C THR A 166 2.02 15.76 -13.46
N ALA A 167 0.89 15.07 -13.31
CA ALA A 167 -0.22 15.55 -12.48
C ALA A 167 0.22 15.76 -11.02
N VAL A 168 0.90 14.78 -10.44
CA VAL A 168 1.39 14.83 -9.06
C VAL A 168 2.45 15.92 -8.88
N GLN A 169 3.38 16.07 -9.82
CA GLN A 169 4.40 17.11 -9.78
C GLN A 169 3.78 18.50 -9.71
N HIS A 170 2.78 18.79 -10.54
CA HIS A 170 2.09 20.07 -10.53
C HIS A 170 1.37 20.31 -9.20
N LEU A 171 0.63 19.32 -8.71
CA LEU A 171 -0.11 19.45 -7.46
C LEU A 171 0.82 19.62 -6.24
N ILE A 172 1.97 18.96 -6.21
CA ILE A 172 2.98 19.19 -5.15
C ILE A 172 3.58 20.59 -5.26
N SER A 173 3.83 21.09 -6.47
CA SER A 173 4.33 22.47 -6.65
C SER A 173 3.30 23.56 -6.28
N GLU A 174 2.04 23.19 -6.19
CA GLU A 174 0.92 24.02 -5.74
C GLU A 174 0.62 23.81 -4.23
N ASP A 175 1.51 23.16 -3.49
CA ASP A 175 1.39 22.85 -2.07
C ASP A 175 0.12 22.08 -1.68
N ARG A 176 -0.42 21.26 -2.62
CA ARG A 176 -1.64 20.47 -2.39
C ARG A 176 -1.38 19.30 -1.44
N ASN A 177 -2.39 18.94 -0.68
CA ASN A 177 -2.31 17.88 0.33
C ASN A 177 -2.38 16.47 -0.30
N LEU A 178 -1.35 16.11 -1.04
CA LEU A 178 -1.23 14.88 -1.82
C LEU A 178 -0.04 14.03 -1.35
N SER A 179 -0.19 12.71 -1.39
CA SER A 179 0.89 11.74 -1.26
C SER A 179 0.83 10.72 -2.39
N LEU A 180 1.99 10.37 -2.94
CA LEU A 180 2.16 9.30 -3.92
C LEU A 180 3.19 8.30 -3.43
N VAL A 181 2.79 7.03 -3.33
CA VAL A 181 3.70 5.92 -3.04
C VAL A 181 3.60 4.89 -4.14
N PHE A 182 4.73 4.50 -4.71
CA PHE A 182 4.76 3.45 -5.72
C PHE A 182 5.76 2.36 -5.36
N ALA A 183 5.34 1.12 -5.55
CA ALA A 183 6.12 -0.06 -5.20
C ALA A 183 6.40 -0.94 -6.42
N GLY A 184 7.57 -1.55 -6.46
CA GLY A 184 7.93 -2.43 -7.56
C GLY A 184 9.24 -3.20 -7.35
N LEU A 185 9.67 -3.90 -8.38
CA LEU A 185 10.94 -4.61 -8.39
C LEU A 185 12.12 -3.64 -8.47
N PRO A 186 13.33 -4.01 -8.01
CA PRO A 186 14.52 -3.16 -8.14
C PRO A 186 14.82 -2.72 -9.60
N SER A 187 14.47 -3.56 -10.59
CA SER A 187 14.57 -3.23 -12.02
C SER A 187 13.70 -2.05 -12.46
N MET A 188 12.66 -1.70 -11.70
CA MET A 188 11.87 -0.50 -11.93
C MET A 188 12.73 0.76 -11.92
N SER A 189 13.71 0.82 -11.03
CA SER A 189 14.59 1.97 -10.89
C SER A 189 15.39 2.24 -12.18
N SER A 190 15.86 1.22 -12.88
CA SER A 190 16.58 1.39 -14.14
C SER A 190 15.65 1.78 -15.29
N LYS A 191 14.45 1.24 -15.36
CA LYS A 191 13.48 1.50 -16.42
C LYS A 191 12.91 2.93 -16.35
N TRP A 192 12.54 3.39 -15.15
CA TRP A 192 11.83 4.64 -14.95
C TRP A 192 12.75 5.83 -14.64
N LEU A 193 13.82 5.58 -13.89
CA LEU A 193 14.68 6.65 -13.41
C LEU A 193 15.68 7.15 -14.45
N ASN A 194 15.92 6.38 -15.51
CA ASN A 194 16.77 6.81 -16.64
C ASN A 194 15.99 7.60 -17.71
N ASP A 195 14.67 7.69 -17.57
CA ASP A 195 13.83 8.47 -18.47
C ASP A 195 13.86 9.96 -18.07
N ASN A 196 14.22 10.82 -19.00
CA ASN A 196 14.32 12.27 -18.74
C ASN A 196 12.99 12.91 -18.39
N VAL A 197 11.86 12.35 -18.85
CA VAL A 197 10.52 12.86 -18.56
C VAL A 197 10.08 12.50 -17.13
N MET A 198 10.67 11.48 -16.54
CA MET A 198 10.32 11.01 -15.18
C MET A 198 11.31 11.47 -14.12
N THR A 199 12.07 12.54 -14.37
CA THR A 199 13.04 13.10 -13.40
C THR A 199 12.41 13.44 -12.05
N PHE A 200 11.12 13.80 -12.04
CA PHE A 200 10.37 14.06 -10.81
C PHE A 200 10.33 12.82 -9.90
N LEU A 201 10.09 11.62 -10.43
CA LEU A 201 10.02 10.38 -9.65
C LEU A 201 11.37 9.97 -9.02
N ARG A 202 12.50 10.52 -9.50
CA ARG A 202 13.81 10.32 -8.88
C ARG A 202 13.90 10.96 -7.50
N ARG A 203 13.10 12.02 -7.24
CA ARG A 203 13.06 12.73 -5.96
C ARG A 203 12.25 11.97 -4.90
N ALA A 204 11.54 10.92 -5.30
CA ALA A 204 10.84 10.07 -4.36
C ALA A 204 11.83 9.45 -3.36
N GLN A 205 11.50 9.55 -2.07
CA GLN A 205 12.27 8.90 -1.00
C GLN A 205 12.41 7.41 -1.31
N PRO A 206 13.63 6.91 -1.49
CA PRO A 206 13.85 5.51 -1.85
C PRO A 206 13.84 4.64 -0.61
N GLU A 207 12.92 3.68 -0.55
CA GLU A 207 12.89 2.65 0.47
C GLU A 207 13.14 1.27 -0.15
N ARG A 208 14.14 0.57 0.37
CA ARG A 208 14.48 -0.78 -0.08
C ARG A 208 14.11 -1.79 0.99
N LEU A 209 13.07 -2.56 0.72
CA LEU A 209 12.69 -3.65 1.60
C LEU A 209 13.65 -4.83 1.40
N GLY A 210 14.31 -5.20 2.48
CA GLY A 210 15.16 -6.40 2.58
C GLY A 210 14.54 -7.47 3.47
N ASP A 211 15.29 -8.55 3.68
CA ASP A 211 14.95 -9.58 4.65
C ASP A 211 14.90 -8.97 6.07
N ILE A 212 14.09 -9.58 6.91
CA ILE A 212 13.90 -9.14 8.29
C ILE A 212 15.03 -9.71 9.16
N PRO A 213 15.68 -8.93 10.02
CA PRO A 213 16.68 -9.42 10.94
C PRO A 213 16.15 -10.59 11.78
N LEU A 214 16.92 -11.68 11.89
CA LEU A 214 16.48 -12.87 12.60
C LEU A 214 16.14 -12.61 14.08
N GLY A 215 16.79 -11.63 14.72
CA GLY A 215 16.43 -11.20 16.07
C GLY A 215 15.00 -10.68 16.17
N GLU A 216 14.57 -9.86 15.19
CA GLU A 216 13.20 -9.34 15.13
C GLU A 216 12.19 -10.45 14.83
N VAL A 217 12.54 -11.39 13.93
CA VAL A 217 11.72 -12.58 13.67
C VAL A 217 11.53 -13.41 14.94
N SER A 218 12.60 -13.62 15.70
CA SER A 218 12.56 -14.36 16.96
C SER A 218 11.60 -13.71 17.97
N ASN A 219 11.72 -12.40 18.17
CA ASN A 219 10.84 -11.64 19.06
C ASN A 219 9.37 -11.74 18.62
N ALA A 220 9.11 -11.54 17.34
CA ALA A 220 7.76 -11.62 16.79
C ALA A 220 7.15 -13.02 16.92
N PHE A 221 7.93 -14.08 16.78
CA PHE A 221 7.46 -15.44 17.05
C PHE A 221 7.10 -15.61 18.53
N VAL A 222 7.97 -15.16 19.45
CA VAL A 222 7.67 -15.23 20.89
C VAL A 222 6.36 -14.53 21.20
N ASP A 223 6.17 -13.28 20.74
CA ASP A 223 5.01 -12.48 21.05
C ASP A 223 3.72 -13.06 20.44
N THR A 224 3.78 -13.48 19.16
CA THR A 224 2.62 -14.03 18.44
C THR A 224 2.20 -15.38 19.02
N PHE A 225 3.14 -16.27 19.35
CA PHE A 225 2.83 -17.54 19.97
C PHE A 225 2.34 -17.38 21.41
N HIS A 226 2.97 -16.47 22.19
CA HIS A 226 2.54 -16.18 23.55
C HIS A 226 1.11 -15.64 23.60
N SER A 227 0.74 -14.73 22.70
CA SER A 227 -0.64 -14.23 22.59
C SER A 227 -1.65 -15.31 22.24
N SER A 228 -1.21 -16.40 21.62
CA SER A 228 -2.00 -17.60 21.30
C SER A 228 -1.98 -18.66 22.41
N GLY A 229 -1.33 -18.37 23.55
CA GLY A 229 -1.19 -19.31 24.66
C GLY A 229 -0.15 -20.42 24.42
N ILE A 230 0.77 -20.22 23.48
CA ILE A 230 1.85 -21.16 23.14
C ILE A 230 3.18 -20.55 23.59
N ILE A 231 3.99 -21.31 24.31
CA ILE A 231 5.33 -20.88 24.72
C ILE A 231 6.35 -21.48 23.77
N LEU A 232 6.88 -20.66 22.85
CA LEU A 232 7.96 -21.04 21.94
C LEU A 232 9.27 -20.42 22.43
N LYS A 233 10.25 -21.25 22.83
CA LYS A 233 11.53 -20.80 23.37
C LYS A 233 12.66 -21.79 23.11
N GLY A 234 13.90 -21.38 23.37
CA GLY A 234 15.08 -22.26 23.29
C GLY A 234 15.36 -22.73 21.86
N GLU A 235 15.77 -23.97 21.71
CA GLU A 235 16.19 -24.54 20.44
C GLU A 235 15.06 -24.58 19.39
N PRO A 236 13.80 -24.94 19.71
CA PRO A 236 12.70 -24.85 18.75
C PRO A 236 12.48 -23.43 18.17
N LEU A 237 12.57 -22.39 18.98
CA LEU A 237 12.50 -21.01 18.54
C LEU A 237 13.66 -20.66 17.60
N ARG A 238 14.88 -21.06 17.97
CA ARG A 238 16.08 -20.82 17.15
C ARG A 238 15.95 -21.45 15.76
N ILE A 239 15.54 -22.72 15.71
CA ILE A 239 15.36 -23.45 14.44
C ILE A 239 14.24 -22.82 13.60
N ALA A 240 13.08 -22.53 14.20
CA ALA A 240 11.97 -21.87 13.53
C ALA A 240 12.39 -20.54 12.92
N THR A 241 13.11 -19.72 13.69
CA THR A 241 13.61 -18.41 13.22
C THR A 241 14.58 -18.58 12.06
N GLN A 242 15.56 -19.49 12.16
CA GLN A 242 16.52 -19.74 11.09
C GLN A 242 15.88 -20.26 9.80
N ALA A 243 14.85 -21.13 9.93
CA ALA A 243 14.12 -21.67 8.78
C ALA A 243 13.43 -20.58 7.91
N THR A 244 13.18 -19.40 8.49
CA THR A 244 12.59 -18.29 7.74
C THR A 244 13.60 -17.55 6.87
N ALA A 245 14.89 -17.64 7.18
CA ALA A 245 15.96 -16.81 6.60
C ALA A 245 15.63 -15.29 6.61
N GLY A 246 14.71 -14.85 7.49
CA GLY A 246 14.22 -13.46 7.51
C GLY A 246 13.23 -13.11 6.40
N TYR A 247 12.83 -14.07 5.57
CA TYR A 247 11.93 -13.83 4.45
C TYR A 247 10.47 -13.74 4.93
N PRO A 248 9.76 -12.62 4.70
CA PRO A 248 8.44 -12.38 5.29
C PRO A 248 7.40 -13.46 5.01
N PHE A 249 7.37 -14.00 3.79
CA PHE A 249 6.46 -15.09 3.47
C PHE A 249 6.77 -16.36 4.28
N MET A 250 8.07 -16.70 4.43
CA MET A 250 8.50 -17.85 5.21
C MET A 250 8.19 -17.69 6.70
N ILE A 251 8.24 -16.47 7.23
CA ILE A 251 7.83 -16.20 8.61
C ILE A 251 6.38 -16.61 8.83
N GLN A 252 5.49 -16.21 7.92
CA GLN A 252 4.08 -16.59 7.98
C GLN A 252 3.89 -18.10 7.81
N LEU A 253 4.60 -18.71 6.87
CA LEU A 253 4.48 -20.13 6.57
C LEU A 253 4.96 -21.01 7.72
N VAL A 254 6.16 -20.74 8.24
CA VAL A 254 6.74 -21.48 9.38
C VAL A 254 5.86 -21.31 10.62
N GLY A 255 5.47 -20.08 10.95
CA GLY A 255 4.60 -19.81 12.08
C GLY A 255 3.25 -20.52 11.96
N TYR A 256 2.64 -20.50 10.75
CA TYR A 256 1.37 -21.20 10.49
C TYR A 256 1.46 -22.70 10.76
N HIS A 257 2.51 -23.34 10.27
CA HIS A 257 2.69 -24.80 10.46
C HIS A 257 2.97 -25.15 11.92
N ILE A 258 3.84 -24.42 12.61
CA ILE A 258 4.12 -24.64 14.04
C ILE A 258 2.81 -24.51 14.83
N TRP A 259 2.05 -23.42 14.64
CA TRP A 259 0.79 -23.22 15.35
C TRP A 259 -0.19 -24.37 15.11
N ARG A 260 -0.33 -24.80 13.84
CA ARG A 260 -1.23 -25.90 13.45
C ARG A 260 -0.90 -27.21 14.15
N VAL A 261 0.39 -27.53 14.26
CA VAL A 261 0.81 -28.81 14.87
C VAL A 261 0.67 -28.77 16.38
N VAL A 262 1.05 -27.67 17.01
CA VAL A 262 0.87 -27.48 18.46
C VAL A 262 -0.61 -27.67 18.84
N ARG A 263 -1.52 -27.11 18.05
CA ARG A 263 -2.97 -27.23 18.31
C ARG A 263 -3.54 -28.64 18.05
N ARG A 264 -2.96 -29.40 17.13
CA ARG A 264 -3.39 -30.75 16.84
C ARG A 264 -2.90 -31.78 17.86
N ASN A 265 -1.74 -31.53 18.45
CA ASN A 265 -1.05 -32.51 19.33
C ASN A 265 -0.93 -31.95 20.74
N HIS A 266 -2.05 -31.50 21.33
CA HIS A 266 -2.10 -30.88 22.67
C HIS A 266 -1.42 -31.74 23.78
N ASP A 267 -1.37 -33.06 23.62
CA ASP A 267 -0.79 -34.00 24.60
C ASP A 267 0.72 -34.23 24.41
N LEU A 268 1.27 -34.02 23.22
CA LEU A 268 2.69 -34.23 22.93
C LEU A 268 3.61 -33.12 23.45
N TRP A 269 3.09 -31.94 23.68
CA TRP A 269 3.89 -30.78 24.12
C TRP A 269 4.26 -30.80 25.61
N ARG A 270 3.55 -31.55 26.44
CA ARG A 270 3.92 -31.75 27.84
C ARG A 270 5.20 -32.59 28.03
N TYR A 271 5.59 -33.36 27.00
CA TYR A 271 6.69 -34.33 27.07
C TYR A 271 7.87 -34.04 26.12
N CYS A 272 7.80 -33.05 25.26
CA CYS A 272 8.78 -32.89 24.16
C CYS A 272 9.75 -31.73 24.31
N CYS A 273 10.51 -31.69 25.39
CA CYS A 273 11.78 -30.94 25.41
C CYS A 273 12.88 -31.55 24.52
N PHE A 274 12.66 -32.77 23.96
CA PHE A 274 13.69 -33.55 23.25
C PHE A 274 13.43 -33.82 21.77
N CYS A 275 12.24 -33.54 21.23
CA CYS A 275 11.87 -33.93 19.85
C CYS A 275 11.92 -32.80 18.81
N GLY A 276 12.61 -31.68 19.07
CA GLY A 276 12.68 -30.54 18.13
C GLY A 276 13.27 -30.88 16.75
N TRP A 277 14.10 -31.91 16.64
CA TRP A 277 14.74 -32.29 15.38
C TRP A 277 13.83 -33.02 14.38
N TRP A 278 12.96 -33.91 14.87
CA TRP A 278 12.08 -34.69 14.01
C TRP A 278 11.00 -33.81 13.32
N PHE A 279 10.62 -32.74 13.99
CA PHE A 279 9.55 -31.86 13.59
C PHE A 279 9.90 -30.95 12.40
N VAL A 280 11.13 -30.42 12.39
CA VAL A 280 11.60 -29.56 11.30
C VAL A 280 11.90 -30.37 10.04
N VAL A 281 12.36 -31.61 10.19
CA VAL A 281 12.63 -32.51 9.05
C VAL A 281 11.34 -32.92 8.34
N GLU A 282 10.24 -33.12 9.07
CA GLU A 282 8.93 -33.43 8.48
C GLU A 282 8.32 -32.24 7.76
N LEU A 283 8.56 -31.02 8.27
CA LEU A 283 8.12 -29.76 7.65
C LEU A 283 8.83 -29.45 6.33
N LEU A 284 10.08 -29.92 6.19
CA LEU A 284 10.88 -29.75 4.98
C LEU A 284 10.65 -30.85 3.93
N ARG A 285 9.92 -31.92 4.30
CA ARG A 285 9.57 -33.03 3.40
C ARG A 285 8.21 -32.89 2.70
N GLN A 286 7.39 -31.91 3.09
CA GLN A 286 6.12 -31.56 2.44
C GLN A 286 6.27 -30.30 1.57
#